data_8d4bbc8eb55f2423ba89937e7a0148a1
#
_entry.id   8d4bbc8eb55f2423ba89937e7a0148a1
#
_cell.length_a   1.000
_cell.length_b   1.000
_cell.length_c   1.000
_cell.angle_alpha   90.00
_cell.angle_beta   90.00
_cell.angle_gamma   90.00
#
_symmetry.space_group_name_H-M   'P 1'
#
loop_
_entity.id
_entity.type
_entity.pdbx_description
1 polymer ?
#
loop_
_entity_poly.entity_id
_entity_poly.type
_entity_poly.pdbx_seq_one_letter_code
_entity_poly.pdbx_strand_id
1 'polypeptide(L)'
;MKVREEIRLLRHGRDWRGRSTVPRTADPWVLEEEEREFPTAWARSRVAVMVRSGLQRRLLRPVTWSQTRPIVEGVEYLENLRAPAVFIANHSSHLDAPLIVSSLPRRFADRLAVGAAADYFFDARIRAAATVLFFNAFPVERHGSRRLRSLAVELLDDGWNLLLFPEGTRSEDGWMSAFKPGTAQLCVSKGVPVVPIALRGAYAAMPRGRNWPVPGRPRVSVRYGRPLYPAKGEGFRELRVRMMRAVARLAAEEEMGWYGALRADAEGSLALPGQAAAAGGAECRRIWESTRPLEPRPRRRVWT
;
A
#
# COMPACT_ATOMS: atom_id res chain seq x y z
N MET A 1 21.92 -23.90 21.32
CA MET A 1 20.43 -23.87 21.54
C MET A 1 20.20 -24.00 23.03
N LYS A 2 19.44 -23.11 23.66
CA LYS A 2 19.30 -23.10 25.13
C LYS A 2 18.22 -24.13 25.51
N VAL A 3 18.49 -24.97 26.53
CA VAL A 3 17.59 -26.01 27.05
C VAL A 3 16.13 -25.56 27.22
N ARG A 4 15.92 -24.26 27.52
CA ARG A 4 14.58 -23.67 27.61
C ARG A 4 13.83 -23.62 26.28
N GLU A 5 14.53 -23.49 25.13
CA GLU A 5 13.90 -23.51 23.80
C GLU A 5 13.52 -24.94 23.40
N GLU A 6 14.34 -25.93 23.75
CA GLU A 6 14.01 -27.34 23.51
C GLU A 6 12.77 -27.79 24.31
N ILE A 7 12.72 -27.41 25.59
CA ILE A 7 11.55 -27.69 26.43
C ILE A 7 10.29 -27.01 25.87
N ARG A 8 10.45 -25.79 25.34
CA ARG A 8 9.33 -25.07 24.70
C ARG A 8 8.87 -25.75 23.41
N LEU A 9 9.79 -26.22 22.57
CA LEU A 9 9.49 -26.93 21.34
C LEU A 9 8.80 -28.28 21.61
N LEU A 10 9.31 -29.07 22.58
CA LEU A 10 8.71 -30.32 23.01
C LEU A 10 7.30 -30.13 23.59
N ARG A 11 7.11 -29.07 24.37
CA ARG A 11 5.80 -28.72 24.97
C ARG A 11 4.76 -28.30 23.91
N HIS A 12 5.20 -27.93 22.71
CA HIS A 12 4.37 -27.56 21.57
C HIS A 12 4.27 -28.68 20.51
N GLY A 13 4.60 -29.91 20.86
CA GLY A 13 4.51 -31.04 19.94
C GLY A 13 5.47 -30.94 18.76
N ARG A 14 6.65 -30.32 18.95
CA ARG A 14 7.68 -30.18 17.93
C ARG A 14 8.99 -30.83 18.39
N ASP A 15 9.65 -31.50 17.46
CA ASP A 15 10.99 -32.03 17.72
C ASP A 15 12.04 -30.91 17.83
N TRP A 16 13.25 -31.27 18.23
CA TRP A 16 14.38 -30.32 18.35
C TRP A 16 14.79 -29.63 17.04
N ARG A 17 14.32 -30.15 15.89
CA ARG A 17 14.45 -29.53 14.55
C ARG A 17 13.28 -28.63 14.19
N GLY A 18 12.32 -28.42 15.10
CA GLY A 18 11.14 -27.61 14.88
C GLY A 18 10.06 -28.28 14.01
N ARG A 19 10.19 -29.61 13.73
CA ARG A 19 9.18 -30.34 12.96
C ARG A 19 8.03 -30.74 13.87
N SER A 20 6.81 -30.71 13.35
CA SER A 20 5.65 -31.19 14.08
C SER A 20 5.79 -32.68 14.36
N THR A 21 5.64 -33.07 15.62
CA THR A 21 5.64 -34.48 16.06
C THR A 21 4.28 -35.13 15.94
N VAL A 22 3.24 -34.37 15.61
CA VAL A 22 1.88 -34.82 15.38
C VAL A 22 1.43 -34.44 13.96
N PRO A 23 0.53 -35.22 13.32
CA PRO A 23 -0.05 -34.86 12.04
C PRO A 23 -0.70 -33.47 12.10
N ARG A 24 -0.62 -32.66 11.01
CA ARG A 24 -1.23 -31.32 10.94
C ARG A 24 -2.71 -31.30 11.29
N THR A 25 -3.42 -32.39 11.05
CA THR A 25 -4.85 -32.59 11.39
C THR A 25 -5.10 -32.81 12.88
N ALA A 26 -4.06 -33.18 13.62
CA ALA A 26 -4.13 -33.40 15.07
C ALA A 26 -3.33 -32.33 15.85
N ASP A 27 -2.83 -31.31 15.17
CA ASP A 27 -2.08 -30.22 15.81
C ASP A 27 -3.09 -29.31 16.55
N PRO A 28 -3.19 -29.38 17.90
CA PRO A 28 -4.14 -28.58 18.66
C PRO A 28 -3.72 -27.09 18.71
N TRP A 29 -2.59 -26.72 18.10
CA TRP A 29 -1.97 -25.42 18.17
C TRP A 29 -2.13 -24.62 16.90
N VAL A 30 -3.36 -24.41 16.48
CA VAL A 30 -3.71 -23.09 16.01
C VAL A 30 -3.79 -22.23 17.26
N LEU A 31 -2.65 -21.68 17.70
CA LEU A 31 -2.71 -20.51 18.57
C LEU A 31 -3.65 -19.55 17.85
N GLU A 32 -4.87 -19.41 18.35
CA GLU A 32 -5.57 -18.15 18.20
C GLU A 32 -4.56 -17.12 18.72
N GLU A 33 -3.86 -16.46 17.80
CA GLU A 33 -3.07 -15.28 18.15
C GLU A 33 -4.08 -14.39 18.86
N GLU A 34 -3.92 -14.24 20.17
CA GLU A 34 -4.70 -13.27 20.93
C GLU A 34 -4.62 -11.99 20.16
N GLU A 35 -5.73 -11.62 19.51
CA GLU A 35 -5.84 -10.38 18.74
C GLU A 35 -5.49 -9.26 19.71
N ARG A 36 -4.24 -8.81 19.68
CA ARG A 36 -3.78 -7.71 20.50
C ARG A 36 -4.55 -6.47 20.10
N GLU A 37 -5.51 -6.11 20.92
CA GLU A 37 -6.28 -4.89 20.73
C GLU A 37 -5.37 -3.67 20.92
N PHE A 38 -5.11 -2.98 19.84
CA PHE A 38 -4.50 -1.65 19.90
C PHE A 38 -5.61 -0.62 19.73
N PRO A 39 -6.02 0.07 20.81
CA PRO A 39 -7.01 1.12 20.70
C PRO A 39 -6.44 2.26 19.85
N THR A 40 -6.94 2.44 18.65
CA THR A 40 -6.52 3.52 17.74
C THR A 40 -7.47 4.71 17.74
N ALA A 41 -8.58 4.64 18.48
CA ALA A 41 -9.61 5.68 18.50
C ALA A 41 -9.11 7.05 18.93
N TRP A 42 -8.15 7.09 19.88
CA TRP A 42 -7.54 8.33 20.36
C TRP A 42 -6.88 9.17 19.25
N ALA A 43 -6.35 8.50 18.22
CA ALA A 43 -5.65 9.14 17.10
C ALA A 43 -6.60 9.92 16.17
N ARG A 44 -7.90 9.75 16.35
CA ARG A 44 -8.96 10.44 15.59
C ARG A 44 -9.54 11.64 16.33
N SER A 45 -9.07 11.90 17.57
CA SER A 45 -9.42 13.11 18.30
C SER A 45 -8.93 14.37 17.56
N ARG A 46 -9.62 15.50 17.76
CA ARG A 46 -9.24 16.79 17.13
C ARG A 46 -7.79 17.18 17.43
N VAL A 47 -7.33 16.95 18.66
CA VAL A 47 -5.95 17.23 19.07
C VAL A 47 -4.97 16.34 18.32
N ALA A 48 -5.21 15.03 18.24
CA ALA A 48 -4.34 14.11 17.52
C ALA A 48 -4.27 14.42 16.02
N VAL A 49 -5.38 14.82 15.40
CA VAL A 49 -5.42 15.28 14.01
C VAL A 49 -4.54 16.53 13.82
N MET A 50 -4.65 17.52 14.71
CA MET A 50 -3.87 18.75 14.63
C MET A 50 -2.36 18.48 14.79
N VAL A 51 -1.98 17.67 15.78
CA VAL A 51 -0.59 17.25 16.02
C VAL A 51 -0.06 16.49 14.81
N ARG A 52 -0.80 15.48 14.32
CA ARG A 52 -0.43 14.72 13.13
C ARG A 52 -0.23 15.59 11.91
N SER A 53 -1.16 16.49 11.62
CA SER A 53 -1.07 17.43 10.51
C SER A 53 0.17 18.33 10.60
N GLY A 54 0.54 18.75 11.81
CA GLY A 54 1.78 19.47 12.08
C GLY A 54 3.03 18.62 11.82
N LEU A 55 3.06 17.40 12.36
CA LEU A 55 4.17 16.45 12.17
C LEU A 55 4.36 16.04 10.71
N GLN A 56 3.27 15.77 10.00
CA GLN A 56 3.35 15.42 8.58
C GLN A 56 3.95 16.54 7.73
N ARG A 57 3.61 17.79 8.01
CA ARG A 57 4.08 18.94 7.24
C ARG A 57 5.48 19.39 7.61
N ARG A 58 5.80 19.44 8.91
CA ARG A 58 7.06 20.00 9.40
C ARG A 58 8.18 18.97 9.54
N LEU A 59 7.84 17.68 9.61
CA LEU A 59 8.81 16.61 9.79
C LEU A 59 8.74 15.59 8.65
N LEU A 60 7.62 14.90 8.45
CA LEU A 60 7.51 13.80 7.49
C LEU A 60 7.81 14.26 6.06
N ARG A 61 7.14 15.32 5.60
CA ARG A 61 7.33 15.85 4.25
C ARG A 61 8.75 16.34 4.00
N PRO A 62 9.36 17.24 4.80
CA PRO A 62 10.74 17.65 4.60
C PRO A 62 11.74 16.48 4.62
N VAL A 63 11.59 15.54 5.55
CA VAL A 63 12.46 14.35 5.62
C VAL A 63 12.30 13.49 4.37
N THR A 64 11.08 13.13 3.98
CA THR A 64 10.85 12.31 2.79
C THR A 64 11.38 12.99 1.52
N TRP A 65 11.17 14.31 1.38
CA TRP A 65 11.58 15.08 0.19
C TRP A 65 13.07 15.42 0.19
N SER A 66 13.74 15.47 1.33
CA SER A 66 15.20 15.58 1.39
C SER A 66 15.90 14.28 0.99
N GLN A 67 15.29 13.14 1.29
CA GLN A 67 15.86 11.82 0.99
C GLN A 67 15.50 11.32 -0.42
N THR A 68 14.45 11.84 -1.03
CA THR A 68 13.99 11.47 -2.37
C THR A 68 13.76 12.71 -3.22
N ARG A 69 13.54 12.50 -4.52
CA ARG A 69 13.14 13.55 -5.46
C ARG A 69 11.74 13.20 -6.00
N PRO A 70 10.67 13.48 -5.25
CA PRO A 70 9.33 13.11 -5.66
C PRO A 70 8.83 14.00 -6.81
N ILE A 71 8.17 13.38 -7.78
CA ILE A 71 7.42 14.02 -8.85
C ILE A 71 5.97 13.62 -8.65
N VAL A 72 5.12 14.60 -8.40
CA VAL A 72 3.70 14.40 -8.12
C VAL A 72 2.88 14.89 -9.29
N GLU A 73 2.00 14.04 -9.81
CA GLU A 73 1.15 14.35 -10.97
C GLU A 73 -0.28 13.85 -10.72
N GLY A 74 -1.28 14.45 -11.38
CA GLY A 74 -2.68 14.03 -11.32
C GLY A 74 -3.46 14.49 -10.08
N VAL A 75 -2.89 15.38 -9.25
CA VAL A 75 -3.59 15.90 -8.06
C VAL A 75 -4.85 16.69 -8.43
N GLU A 76 -4.88 17.28 -9.61
CA GLU A 76 -6.02 17.98 -10.17
C GLU A 76 -7.27 17.12 -10.31
N TYR A 77 -7.12 15.81 -10.51
CA TYR A 77 -8.26 14.88 -10.55
C TYR A 77 -9.02 14.78 -9.23
N LEU A 78 -8.38 15.24 -8.15
CA LEU A 78 -9.00 15.22 -6.82
C LEU A 78 -9.85 16.47 -6.54
N GLU A 79 -9.78 17.54 -7.35
CA GLU A 79 -10.42 18.84 -7.04
C GLU A 79 -11.90 18.72 -6.74
N ASN A 80 -12.64 17.96 -7.55
CA ASN A 80 -14.07 17.75 -7.41
C ASN A 80 -14.45 16.48 -6.63
N LEU A 81 -13.44 15.76 -6.08
CA LEU A 81 -13.71 14.56 -5.31
C LEU A 81 -14.30 14.89 -3.95
N ARG A 82 -15.44 14.28 -3.63
CA ARG A 82 -16.07 14.37 -2.31
C ARG A 82 -15.56 13.24 -1.41
N ALA A 83 -15.30 13.57 -0.14
CA ALA A 83 -14.98 12.57 0.88
C ALA A 83 -16.29 11.91 1.39
N PRO A 84 -16.21 10.67 1.93
CA PRO A 84 -15.03 9.84 2.01
C PRO A 84 -14.67 9.15 0.69
N ALA A 85 -13.39 8.85 0.52
CA ALA A 85 -12.86 8.13 -0.63
C ALA A 85 -11.81 7.09 -0.18
N VAL A 86 -11.64 6.04 -0.98
CA VAL A 86 -10.60 5.03 -0.76
C VAL A 86 -9.47 5.25 -1.77
N PHE A 87 -8.30 5.62 -1.26
CA PHE A 87 -7.08 5.73 -2.04
C PHE A 87 -6.41 4.36 -2.10
N ILE A 88 -6.08 3.90 -3.29
CA ILE A 88 -5.39 2.62 -3.49
C ILE A 88 -4.07 2.84 -4.21
N ALA A 89 -3.04 2.09 -3.82
CA ALA A 89 -1.74 2.18 -4.46
C ALA A 89 -1.08 0.81 -4.58
N ASN A 90 -0.13 0.68 -5.52
CA ASN A 90 0.84 -0.40 -5.49
C ASN A 90 1.76 -0.24 -4.27
N HIS A 91 2.30 -1.35 -3.77
CA HIS A 91 3.08 -1.36 -2.55
C HIS A 91 4.43 -2.05 -2.76
N SER A 92 5.49 -1.25 -2.81
CA SER A 92 6.84 -1.74 -3.08
C SER A 92 7.86 -1.34 -2.00
N SER A 93 7.54 -0.31 -1.20
CA SER A 93 8.50 0.27 -0.26
C SER A 93 7.80 0.80 1.00
N HIS A 94 8.54 0.92 2.10
CA HIS A 94 8.10 1.70 3.26
C HIS A 94 7.96 3.20 2.97
N LEU A 95 8.52 3.69 1.87
CA LEU A 95 8.36 5.08 1.41
C LEU A 95 6.98 5.37 0.82
N ASP A 96 6.21 4.34 0.45
CA ASP A 96 4.96 4.53 -0.30
C ASP A 96 3.94 5.36 0.49
N ALA A 97 3.66 5.00 1.74
CA ALA A 97 2.72 5.75 2.58
C ALA A 97 3.22 7.17 2.91
N PRO A 98 4.49 7.40 3.34
CA PRO A 98 5.06 8.73 3.50
C PRO A 98 4.96 9.62 2.25
N LEU A 99 5.24 9.09 1.07
CA LEU A 99 5.17 9.83 -0.19
C LEU A 99 3.72 10.23 -0.51
N ILE A 100 2.77 9.32 -0.40
CA ILE A 100 1.35 9.60 -0.66
C ILE A 100 0.83 10.63 0.35
N VAL A 101 1.02 10.40 1.65
CA VAL A 101 0.54 11.30 2.71
C VAL A 101 1.11 12.71 2.55
N SER A 102 2.41 12.83 2.20
CA SER A 102 3.08 14.13 2.04
C SER A 102 2.72 14.86 0.75
N SER A 103 2.19 14.18 -0.26
CA SER A 103 1.77 14.75 -1.55
C SER A 103 0.26 14.97 -1.68
N LEU A 104 -0.54 14.35 -0.81
CA LEU A 104 -1.99 14.45 -0.84
C LEU A 104 -2.47 15.85 -0.39
N PRO A 105 -3.50 16.45 -1.03
CA PRO A 105 -4.12 17.69 -0.56
C PRO A 105 -4.64 17.57 0.87
N ARG A 106 -4.47 18.65 1.65
CA ARG A 106 -4.80 18.68 3.10
C ARG A 106 -6.20 18.18 3.42
N ARG A 107 -7.19 18.56 2.63
CA ARG A 107 -8.59 18.16 2.85
C ARG A 107 -8.79 16.65 2.90
N PHE A 108 -7.90 15.88 2.24
CA PHE A 108 -7.90 14.42 2.31
C PHE A 108 -6.88 13.91 3.34
N ALA A 109 -5.67 14.48 3.39
CA ALA A 109 -4.61 14.04 4.29
C ALA A 109 -4.98 14.20 5.77
N ASP A 110 -5.62 15.30 6.16
CA ASP A 110 -6.01 15.58 7.55
C ASP A 110 -7.05 14.56 8.07
N ARG A 111 -7.85 13.98 7.16
CA ARG A 111 -8.82 12.91 7.45
C ARG A 111 -8.49 11.60 6.75
N LEU A 112 -7.21 11.23 6.73
CA LEU A 112 -6.76 9.97 6.16
C LEU A 112 -6.46 8.96 7.26
N ALA A 113 -6.87 7.71 7.05
CA ALA A 113 -6.45 6.56 7.82
C ALA A 113 -5.73 5.57 6.89
N VAL A 114 -4.55 5.10 7.30
CA VAL A 114 -3.72 4.19 6.49
C VAL A 114 -3.87 2.77 6.99
N GLY A 115 -4.26 1.86 6.13
CA GLY A 115 -4.30 0.43 6.45
C GLY A 115 -2.88 -0.11 6.63
N ALA A 116 -2.59 -0.66 7.79
CA ALA A 116 -1.30 -1.24 8.14
C ALA A 116 -1.46 -2.71 8.55
N ALA A 117 -0.50 -3.55 8.14
CA ALA A 117 -0.52 -4.95 8.50
C ALA A 117 -0.37 -5.12 10.02
N ALA A 118 -1.35 -5.77 10.64
CA ALA A 118 -1.42 -5.90 12.10
C ALA A 118 -0.20 -6.61 12.68
N ASP A 119 0.30 -7.63 11.99
CA ASP A 119 1.45 -8.45 12.38
C ASP A 119 2.79 -7.72 12.33
N TYR A 120 2.91 -6.63 11.59
CA TYR A 120 4.17 -5.92 11.40
C TYR A 120 4.29 -4.62 12.22
N PHE A 121 3.24 -3.83 12.28
CA PHE A 121 3.31 -2.50 12.91
C PHE A 121 2.87 -2.50 14.37
N PHE A 122 2.11 -3.51 14.79
CA PHE A 122 1.52 -3.57 16.12
C PHE A 122 2.20 -4.57 17.07
N ASP A 123 3.37 -5.10 16.71
CA ASP A 123 4.18 -5.99 17.56
C ASP A 123 4.87 -5.28 18.72
N ALA A 124 5.15 -3.97 18.60
CA ALA A 124 5.76 -3.16 19.66
C ALA A 124 4.93 -1.90 19.92
N ARG A 125 4.58 -1.64 21.18
CA ARG A 125 3.72 -0.51 21.60
C ARG A 125 4.21 0.86 21.10
N ILE A 126 5.53 1.13 21.18
CA ILE A 126 6.10 2.41 20.76
C ILE A 126 5.99 2.56 19.24
N ARG A 127 6.29 1.51 18.47
CA ARG A 127 6.20 1.50 17.01
C ARG A 127 4.75 1.66 16.55
N ALA A 128 3.84 0.95 17.22
CA ALA A 128 2.41 1.09 16.98
C ALA A 128 1.93 2.53 17.24
N ALA A 129 2.27 3.11 18.38
CA ALA A 129 1.88 4.48 18.73
C ALA A 129 2.43 5.51 17.72
N ALA A 130 3.70 5.39 17.31
CA ALA A 130 4.29 6.26 16.30
C ALA A 130 3.57 6.11 14.95
N THR A 131 3.31 4.88 14.50
CA THR A 131 2.61 4.62 13.24
C THR A 131 1.18 5.15 13.27
N VAL A 132 0.48 4.96 14.38
CA VAL A 132 -0.88 5.49 14.58
C VAL A 132 -0.84 7.03 14.62
N LEU A 133 0.13 7.64 15.28
CA LEU A 133 0.24 9.10 15.36
C LEU A 133 0.52 9.71 13.98
N PHE A 134 1.51 9.20 13.23
CA PHE A 134 1.91 9.78 11.95
C PHE A 134 0.92 9.50 10.82
N PHE A 135 0.30 8.30 10.80
CA PHE A 135 -0.48 7.82 9.66
C PHE A 135 -1.96 7.58 9.98
N ASN A 136 -2.40 7.79 11.25
CA ASN A 136 -3.70 7.32 11.71
C ASN A 136 -3.90 5.85 11.31
N ALA A 137 -2.84 5.04 11.50
CA ALA A 137 -2.83 3.67 11.04
C ALA A 137 -3.88 2.85 11.76
N PHE A 138 -4.58 2.03 11.02
CA PHE A 138 -5.50 1.04 11.56
C PHE A 138 -5.11 -0.37 11.08
N PRO A 139 -5.31 -1.39 11.90
CA PRO A 139 -4.90 -2.74 11.57
C PRO A 139 -5.75 -3.29 10.42
N VAL A 140 -5.07 -3.91 9.45
CA VAL A 140 -5.69 -4.66 8.35
C VAL A 140 -5.11 -6.07 8.38
N GLU A 141 -5.98 -7.07 8.40
CA GLU A 141 -5.55 -8.46 8.33
C GLU A 141 -5.40 -8.94 6.90
N ARG A 142 -4.37 -9.77 6.71
CA ARG A 142 -4.10 -10.44 5.43
C ARG A 142 -5.08 -11.56 5.12
N HIS A 143 -5.75 -12.12 6.13
CA HIS A 143 -6.60 -13.32 6.03
C HIS A 143 -8.09 -13.05 6.24
N GLY A 144 -8.50 -11.82 6.48
CA GLY A 144 -9.90 -11.41 6.35
C GLY A 144 -10.79 -11.57 7.57
N SER A 145 -10.37 -11.12 8.77
CA SER A 145 -11.24 -11.05 9.94
C SER A 145 -12.46 -10.14 9.71
N ARG A 146 -13.61 -10.56 10.24
CA ARG A 146 -14.86 -9.75 10.20
C ARG A 146 -14.69 -8.43 10.95
N ARG A 147 -13.98 -8.44 12.08
CA ARG A 147 -13.80 -7.29 12.97
C ARG A 147 -13.00 -6.15 12.32
N LEU A 148 -11.91 -6.48 11.61
CA LEU A 148 -11.10 -5.46 10.95
C LEU A 148 -11.75 -4.90 9.68
N ARG A 149 -12.65 -5.68 9.06
CA ARG A 149 -13.55 -5.14 8.01
C ARG A 149 -14.55 -4.15 8.60
N SER A 150 -15.08 -4.39 9.80
CA SER A 150 -15.99 -3.45 10.46
C SER A 150 -15.31 -2.12 10.75
N LEU A 151 -14.05 -2.12 11.20
CA LEU A 151 -13.30 -0.89 11.48
C LEU A 151 -13.09 -0.02 10.21
N ALA A 152 -12.81 -0.63 9.07
CA ALA A 152 -12.70 0.11 7.81
C ALA A 152 -14.05 0.73 7.38
N VAL A 153 -15.14 0.01 7.61
CA VAL A 153 -16.51 0.49 7.39
C VAL A 153 -16.84 1.65 8.33
N GLU A 154 -16.58 1.50 9.62
CA GLU A 154 -16.79 2.55 10.62
C GLU A 154 -16.02 3.83 10.28
N LEU A 155 -14.76 3.71 9.86
CA LEU A 155 -13.93 4.85 9.45
C LEU A 155 -14.55 5.59 8.26
N LEU A 156 -15.05 4.88 7.25
CA LEU A 156 -15.72 5.50 6.11
C LEU A 156 -17.03 6.18 6.54
N ASP A 157 -17.81 5.56 7.42
CA ASP A 157 -19.06 6.11 7.95
C ASP A 157 -18.83 7.38 8.76
N ASP A 158 -17.71 7.45 9.48
CA ASP A 158 -17.24 8.63 10.20
C ASP A 158 -16.64 9.72 9.28
N GLY A 159 -16.64 9.50 7.97
CA GLY A 159 -16.12 10.44 6.96
C GLY A 159 -14.60 10.47 6.85
N TRP A 160 -13.89 9.40 7.26
CA TRP A 160 -12.46 9.25 7.04
C TRP A 160 -12.19 8.69 5.66
N ASN A 161 -11.16 9.23 5.00
CA ASN A 161 -10.59 8.61 3.82
C ASN A 161 -9.70 7.44 4.22
N LEU A 162 -9.61 6.43 3.38
CA LEU A 162 -8.72 5.30 3.61
C LEU A 162 -7.60 5.27 2.57
N LEU A 163 -6.37 4.98 2.99
CA LEU A 163 -5.28 4.57 2.10
C LEU A 163 -5.03 3.08 2.30
N LEU A 164 -5.24 2.32 1.26
CA LEU A 164 -5.10 0.87 1.26
C LEU A 164 -4.13 0.42 0.18
N PHE A 165 -3.36 -0.62 0.48
CA PHE A 165 -2.51 -1.33 -0.46
C PHE A 165 -3.14 -2.69 -0.77
N PRO A 166 -3.93 -2.82 -1.86
CA PRO A 166 -4.74 -4.01 -2.09
C PRO A 166 -3.93 -5.29 -2.33
N GLU A 167 -2.64 -5.19 -2.59
CA GLU A 167 -1.71 -6.32 -2.68
C GLU A 167 -1.61 -7.08 -1.35
N GLY A 168 -1.80 -6.39 -0.22
CA GLY A 168 -1.77 -6.95 1.13
C GLY A 168 -0.36 -7.24 1.67
N THR A 169 0.67 -7.07 0.87
CA THR A 169 2.09 -7.13 1.27
C THR A 169 2.91 -6.27 0.32
N ARG A 170 4.11 -5.88 0.75
CA ARG A 170 5.06 -5.21 -0.15
C ARG A 170 5.57 -6.19 -1.19
N SER A 171 5.69 -5.72 -2.42
CA SER A 171 6.31 -6.44 -3.51
C SER A 171 7.75 -6.87 -3.16
N GLU A 172 8.16 -8.04 -3.62
CA GLU A 172 9.51 -8.56 -3.43
C GLU A 172 10.47 -8.08 -4.52
N ASP A 173 9.94 -7.85 -5.71
CA ASP A 173 10.67 -7.48 -6.93
C ASP A 173 10.39 -6.04 -7.40
N GLY A 174 9.56 -5.28 -6.66
CA GLY A 174 9.17 -3.92 -7.02
C GLY A 174 8.00 -3.82 -8.00
N TRP A 175 7.49 -4.94 -8.50
CA TRP A 175 6.32 -4.98 -9.37
C TRP A 175 5.02 -5.13 -8.59
N MET A 176 3.96 -4.58 -9.16
CA MET A 176 2.63 -4.69 -8.58
C MET A 176 2.15 -6.15 -8.60
N SER A 177 1.72 -6.64 -7.46
CA SER A 177 1.09 -7.95 -7.30
C SER A 177 -0.43 -7.88 -7.54
N ALA A 178 -1.05 -9.04 -7.70
CA ALA A 178 -2.50 -9.11 -7.85
C ALA A 178 -3.24 -8.56 -6.62
N PHE A 179 -4.26 -7.76 -6.87
CA PHE A 179 -5.05 -7.14 -5.79
C PHE A 179 -5.96 -8.18 -5.11
N LYS A 180 -6.01 -8.14 -3.79
CA LYS A 180 -6.95 -8.90 -2.98
C LYS A 180 -8.37 -8.30 -3.09
N PRO A 181 -9.43 -9.11 -2.92
CA PRO A 181 -10.80 -8.65 -3.13
C PRO A 181 -11.33 -7.68 -2.07
N GLY A 182 -10.75 -7.67 -0.87
CA GLY A 182 -11.32 -6.96 0.28
C GLY A 182 -11.56 -5.48 0.07
N THR A 183 -10.64 -4.77 -0.58
CA THR A 183 -10.80 -3.34 -0.88
C THR A 183 -11.94 -3.09 -1.86
N ALA A 184 -12.05 -3.90 -2.91
CA ALA A 184 -13.15 -3.76 -3.87
C ALA A 184 -14.50 -4.10 -3.23
N GLN A 185 -14.57 -5.13 -2.37
CA GLN A 185 -15.78 -5.46 -1.61
C GLN A 185 -16.22 -4.29 -0.72
N LEU A 186 -15.27 -3.65 -0.01
CA LEU A 186 -15.55 -2.48 0.81
C LEU A 186 -16.11 -1.33 -0.02
N CYS A 187 -15.50 -1.02 -1.17
CA CYS A 187 -15.91 0.11 -2.01
C CYS A 187 -17.27 -0.12 -2.65
N VAL A 188 -17.56 -1.35 -3.13
CA VAL A 188 -18.88 -1.70 -3.66
C VAL A 188 -19.95 -1.62 -2.57
N SER A 189 -19.69 -2.19 -1.40
CA SER A 189 -20.68 -2.22 -0.30
C SER A 189 -21.01 -0.84 0.25
N LYS A 190 -20.06 0.10 0.21
CA LYS A 190 -20.23 1.47 0.73
C LYS A 190 -20.58 2.49 -0.38
N GLY A 191 -20.48 2.10 -1.65
CA GLY A 191 -20.69 3.02 -2.78
C GLY A 191 -19.69 4.18 -2.83
N VAL A 192 -18.49 4.02 -2.24
CA VAL A 192 -17.48 5.08 -2.13
C VAL A 192 -16.54 5.06 -3.34
N PRO A 193 -16.08 6.25 -3.80
CA PRO A 193 -15.13 6.35 -4.90
C PRO A 193 -13.76 5.80 -4.52
N VAL A 194 -13.07 5.23 -5.52
CA VAL A 194 -11.72 4.71 -5.42
C VAL A 194 -10.77 5.59 -6.23
N VAL A 195 -9.72 6.09 -5.60
CA VAL A 195 -8.67 6.86 -6.26
C VAL A 195 -7.45 5.97 -6.48
N PRO A 196 -7.13 5.60 -7.72
CA PRO A 196 -5.92 4.85 -8.00
C PRO A 196 -4.68 5.75 -7.93
N ILE A 197 -3.62 5.24 -7.33
CA ILE A 197 -2.31 5.90 -7.23
C ILE A 197 -1.25 4.91 -7.71
N ALA A 198 -0.32 5.37 -8.54
CA ALA A 198 0.85 4.58 -8.90
C ALA A 198 2.13 5.23 -8.35
N LEU A 199 2.96 4.40 -7.74
CA LEU A 199 4.30 4.77 -7.30
C LEU A 199 5.35 4.05 -8.13
N ARG A 200 6.32 4.81 -8.66
CA ARG A 200 7.47 4.26 -9.39
C ARG A 200 8.76 4.80 -8.79
N GLY A 201 9.80 3.95 -8.79
CA GLY A 201 11.09 4.30 -8.20
C GLY A 201 11.19 4.13 -6.68
N ALA A 202 10.08 3.94 -5.96
CA ALA A 202 10.09 3.78 -4.50
C ALA A 202 10.83 2.50 -4.05
N TYR A 203 10.69 1.41 -4.81
CA TYR A 203 11.44 0.17 -4.57
C TYR A 203 12.95 0.40 -4.70
N ALA A 204 13.41 1.01 -5.79
CA ALA A 204 14.82 1.32 -6.01
C ALA A 204 15.35 2.30 -4.95
N ALA A 205 14.52 3.26 -4.49
CA ALA A 205 14.88 4.21 -3.46
C ALA A 205 15.04 3.57 -2.08
N MET A 206 14.20 2.60 -1.73
CA MET A 206 14.27 1.88 -0.45
C MET A 206 13.69 0.47 -0.62
N PRO A 207 14.52 -0.50 -1.09
CA PRO A 207 14.11 -1.88 -1.28
C PRO A 207 13.71 -2.56 0.03
N ARG A 208 13.03 -3.69 -0.09
CA ARG A 208 12.68 -4.52 1.07
C ARG A 208 13.96 -4.92 1.84
N GLY A 209 13.91 -4.82 3.17
CA GLY A 209 15.06 -5.08 4.05
C GLY A 209 15.89 -3.84 4.41
N ARG A 210 15.70 -2.71 3.72
CA ARG A 210 16.30 -1.44 4.15
C ARG A 210 15.34 -0.63 5.01
N ASN A 211 15.91 0.05 6.01
CA ASN A 211 15.14 0.94 6.90
C ASN A 211 15.31 2.42 6.55
N TRP A 212 16.15 2.74 5.56
CA TRP A 212 16.44 4.09 5.12
C TRP A 212 16.69 4.14 3.61
N PRO A 213 16.30 5.22 2.91
CA PRO A 213 16.53 5.37 1.48
C PRO A 213 18.01 5.30 1.10
N VAL A 214 18.28 4.87 -0.13
CA VAL A 214 19.63 4.93 -0.69
C VAL A 214 20.06 6.40 -0.83
N PRO A 215 21.37 6.71 -0.65
CA PRO A 215 21.89 8.06 -0.86
C PRO A 215 21.67 8.56 -2.29
N GLY A 216 21.73 9.89 -2.49
CA GLY A 216 21.66 10.49 -3.83
C GLY A 216 20.27 11.00 -4.22
N ARG A 217 19.29 10.98 -3.32
CA ARG A 217 17.94 11.50 -3.58
C ARG A 217 17.30 10.88 -4.83
N PRO A 218 17.09 9.56 -4.84
CA PRO A 218 16.51 8.88 -6.00
C PRO A 218 15.16 9.51 -6.39
N ARG A 219 14.93 9.55 -7.70
CA ARG A 219 13.66 10.02 -8.26
C ARG A 219 12.56 9.01 -7.94
N VAL A 220 11.43 9.51 -7.47
CA VAL A 220 10.21 8.73 -7.25
C VAL A 220 9.03 9.47 -7.86
N SER A 221 8.18 8.79 -8.60
CA SER A 221 6.94 9.39 -9.10
C SER A 221 5.73 8.91 -8.28
N VAL A 222 4.81 9.85 -8.01
CA VAL A 222 3.51 9.61 -7.39
C VAL A 222 2.45 10.13 -8.34
N ARG A 223 1.69 9.23 -8.98
CA ARG A 223 0.66 9.60 -9.95
C ARG A 223 -0.71 9.28 -9.42
N TYR A 224 -1.56 10.30 -9.31
CA TYR A 224 -2.97 10.17 -8.98
C TYR A 224 -3.77 9.99 -10.25
N GLY A 225 -4.68 9.01 -10.25
CA GLY A 225 -5.60 8.79 -11.37
C GLY A 225 -6.99 9.35 -11.12
N ARG A 226 -7.81 9.31 -12.15
CA ARG A 226 -9.22 9.70 -12.05
C ARG A 226 -9.95 8.78 -11.07
N PRO A 227 -10.82 9.32 -10.20
CA PRO A 227 -11.63 8.52 -9.30
C PRO A 227 -12.49 7.52 -10.06
N LEU A 228 -12.52 6.28 -9.60
CA LEU A 228 -13.38 5.21 -10.08
C LEU A 228 -14.59 5.12 -9.16
N TYR A 229 -15.76 5.24 -9.71
CA TYR A 229 -17.01 5.06 -8.97
C TYR A 229 -17.52 3.64 -9.22
N PRO A 230 -17.93 2.90 -8.17
CA PRO A 230 -18.66 1.64 -8.36
C PRO A 230 -19.92 1.89 -9.19
N ALA A 231 -20.08 1.16 -10.27
CA ALA A 231 -21.27 1.28 -11.11
C ALA A 231 -22.47 0.57 -10.46
N LYS A 232 -23.67 0.98 -10.78
CA LYS A 232 -24.90 0.32 -10.28
C LYS A 232 -24.92 -1.14 -10.75
N GLY A 233 -24.94 -2.08 -9.79
CA GLY A 233 -24.94 -3.50 -10.09
C GLY A 233 -23.55 -4.10 -10.38
N GLU A 234 -22.48 -3.30 -10.33
CA GLU A 234 -21.12 -3.79 -10.50
C GLU A 234 -20.69 -4.70 -9.35
N GLY A 235 -20.18 -5.88 -9.69
CA GLY A 235 -19.62 -6.80 -8.71
C GLY A 235 -18.23 -6.39 -8.24
N PHE A 236 -17.86 -6.79 -7.03
CA PHE A 236 -16.52 -6.47 -6.51
C PHE A 236 -15.37 -7.07 -7.34
N ARG A 237 -15.61 -8.17 -8.09
CA ARG A 237 -14.61 -8.78 -8.98
C ARG A 237 -14.29 -7.86 -10.16
N GLU A 238 -15.29 -7.26 -10.73
CA GLU A 238 -15.19 -6.31 -11.84
C GLU A 238 -14.49 -5.03 -11.40
N LEU A 239 -14.95 -4.44 -10.29
CA LEU A 239 -14.30 -3.26 -9.71
C LEU A 239 -12.84 -3.54 -9.37
N ARG A 240 -12.49 -4.72 -8.82
CA ARG A 240 -11.11 -5.11 -8.54
C ARG A 240 -10.23 -5.09 -9.79
N VAL A 241 -10.72 -5.62 -10.90
CA VAL A 241 -10.00 -5.61 -12.19
C VAL A 241 -9.82 -4.18 -12.68
N ARG A 242 -10.85 -3.34 -12.62
CA ARG A 242 -10.77 -1.92 -12.98
C ARG A 242 -9.74 -1.16 -12.12
N MET A 243 -9.73 -1.39 -10.80
CA MET A 243 -8.76 -0.82 -9.89
C MET A 243 -7.34 -1.20 -10.27
N MET A 244 -7.10 -2.49 -10.50
CA MET A 244 -5.78 -3.01 -10.88
C MET A 244 -5.30 -2.46 -12.22
N ARG A 245 -6.18 -2.42 -13.24
CA ARG A 245 -5.88 -1.81 -14.55
C ARG A 245 -5.55 -0.32 -14.43
N ALA A 246 -6.30 0.42 -13.62
CA ALA A 246 -6.07 1.84 -13.43
C ALA A 246 -4.69 2.11 -12.81
N VAL A 247 -4.30 1.38 -11.76
CA VAL A 247 -2.95 1.52 -11.17
C VAL A 247 -1.86 1.08 -12.14
N ALA A 248 -2.03 -0.04 -12.86
CA ALA A 248 -1.07 -0.50 -13.84
C ALA A 248 -0.87 0.50 -14.98
N ARG A 249 -1.95 1.10 -15.47
CA ARG A 249 -1.88 2.14 -16.51
C ARG A 249 -1.11 3.38 -16.05
N LEU A 250 -1.42 3.88 -14.85
CA LEU A 250 -0.68 5.00 -14.26
C LEU A 250 0.81 4.70 -14.08
N ALA A 251 1.15 3.47 -13.70
CA ALA A 251 2.54 3.04 -13.57
C ALA A 251 3.24 2.99 -14.94
N ALA A 252 2.54 2.55 -15.99
CA ALA A 252 3.05 2.49 -17.36
C ALA A 252 3.25 3.89 -17.98
N GLU A 253 2.51 4.90 -17.55
CA GLU A 253 2.65 6.28 -18.04
C GLU A 253 4.07 6.86 -17.81
N GLU A 254 4.79 6.36 -16.81
CA GLU A 254 6.18 6.79 -16.57
C GLU A 254 7.12 6.39 -17.71
N GLU A 255 6.88 5.26 -18.34
CA GLU A 255 7.75 4.69 -19.40
C GLU A 255 7.31 5.11 -20.79
N MET A 256 6.01 4.99 -21.07
CA MET A 256 5.48 5.17 -22.44
C MET A 256 4.63 6.44 -22.61
N GLY A 257 4.47 7.23 -21.53
CA GLY A 257 3.62 8.41 -21.52
C GLY A 257 2.13 8.07 -21.47
N TRP A 258 1.30 9.10 -21.22
CA TRP A 258 -0.16 8.93 -21.07
C TRP A 258 -0.82 8.25 -22.26
N TYR A 259 -0.53 8.70 -23.48
CA TYR A 259 -1.14 8.15 -24.69
C TYR A 259 -0.70 6.71 -24.94
N GLY A 260 0.58 6.40 -24.76
CA GLY A 260 1.11 5.04 -24.91
C GLY A 260 0.47 4.07 -23.92
N ALA A 261 0.32 4.48 -22.64
CA ALA A 261 -0.30 3.65 -21.62
C ALA A 261 -1.81 3.42 -21.89
N LEU A 262 -2.51 4.45 -22.38
CA LEU A 262 -3.93 4.34 -22.76
C LEU A 262 -4.11 3.38 -23.95
N ARG A 263 -3.25 3.49 -24.95
CA ARG A 263 -3.25 2.62 -26.11
C ARG A 263 -2.95 1.16 -25.73
N ALA A 264 -1.92 0.94 -24.93
CA ALA A 264 -1.56 -0.39 -24.44
C ALA A 264 -2.70 -1.03 -23.62
N ASP A 265 -3.42 -0.23 -22.82
CA ASP A 265 -4.60 -0.69 -22.09
C ASP A 265 -5.75 -1.07 -23.05
N ALA A 266 -6.01 -0.27 -24.08
CA ALA A 266 -7.06 -0.53 -25.07
C ALA A 266 -6.75 -1.77 -25.95
N GLU A 267 -5.49 -1.96 -26.33
CA GLU A 267 -5.00 -3.12 -27.10
C GLU A 267 -4.85 -4.40 -26.23
N GLY A 268 -5.04 -4.32 -24.91
CA GLY A 268 -4.85 -5.45 -24.01
C GLY A 268 -3.38 -5.86 -23.82
N SER A 269 -2.44 -5.03 -24.28
CA SER A 269 -0.99 -5.26 -24.14
C SER A 269 -0.39 -4.73 -22.84
N LEU A 270 -1.20 -4.06 -21.99
CA LEU A 270 -0.78 -3.59 -20.71
C LEU A 270 -0.44 -4.76 -19.78
N ALA A 271 0.78 -4.76 -19.25
CA ALA A 271 1.22 -5.80 -18.31
C ALA A 271 0.41 -5.73 -17.00
N LEU A 272 -0.51 -6.66 -16.80
CA LEU A 272 -1.28 -6.80 -15.56
C LEU A 272 -0.66 -7.90 -14.69
N PRO A 273 -0.75 -7.76 -13.34
CA PRO A 273 -0.31 -8.79 -12.43
C PRO A 273 -1.00 -10.14 -12.70
N GLY A 274 -0.23 -11.21 -12.68
CA GLY A 274 -0.71 -12.57 -12.93
C GLY A 274 -0.71 -13.02 -14.40
N GLN A 275 -0.61 -12.10 -15.38
CA GLN A 275 -0.52 -12.46 -16.80
C GLN A 275 0.93 -12.69 -17.27
N ALA A 276 1.90 -12.17 -16.57
CA ALA A 276 3.30 -12.19 -16.99
C ALA A 276 4.10 -13.41 -16.51
N ALA A 277 3.50 -14.33 -15.77
CA ALA A 277 4.16 -15.58 -15.35
C ALA A 277 4.40 -16.57 -16.51
N ALA A 278 3.89 -16.30 -17.71
CA ALA A 278 3.99 -17.21 -18.84
C ALA A 278 5.29 -17.10 -19.69
N ALA A 279 6.16 -16.12 -19.41
CA ALA A 279 7.40 -15.95 -20.17
C ALA A 279 8.61 -16.00 -19.22
N GLY A 280 9.28 -17.14 -19.16
CA GLY A 280 10.45 -17.39 -18.26
C GLY A 280 11.66 -16.47 -18.43
N GLY A 281 11.67 -15.54 -19.38
CA GLY A 281 12.65 -14.45 -19.47
C GLY A 281 12.18 -13.12 -18.85
N ALA A 282 10.91 -13.03 -18.51
CA ALA A 282 10.30 -11.78 -18.04
C ALA A 282 10.66 -11.47 -16.57
N GLU A 283 10.96 -12.48 -15.75
CA GLU A 283 11.19 -12.31 -14.32
C GLU A 283 12.53 -11.62 -14.03
N CYS A 284 13.61 -12.08 -14.67
CA CYS A 284 14.93 -11.41 -14.55
C CYS A 284 14.90 -9.98 -15.09
N ARG A 285 14.19 -9.76 -16.22
CA ARG A 285 14.01 -8.43 -16.79
C ARG A 285 13.21 -7.52 -15.86
N ARG A 286 12.17 -8.05 -15.21
CA ARG A 286 11.38 -7.31 -14.21
C ARG A 286 12.22 -6.91 -13.01
N ILE A 287 13.01 -7.83 -12.43
CA ILE A 287 13.89 -7.54 -11.30
C ILE A 287 14.87 -6.43 -11.71
N TRP A 288 15.47 -6.52 -12.88
CA TRP A 288 16.39 -5.51 -13.38
C TRP A 288 15.70 -4.15 -13.59
N GLU A 289 14.54 -4.12 -14.22
CA GLU A 289 13.78 -2.88 -14.46
C GLU A 289 13.24 -2.27 -13.15
N SER A 290 12.85 -3.09 -12.17
CA SER A 290 12.35 -2.61 -10.87
C SER A 290 13.42 -1.95 -10.01
N THR A 291 14.66 -2.39 -10.15
CA THR A 291 15.83 -1.83 -9.43
C THR A 291 16.50 -0.70 -10.17
N ARG A 292 16.19 -0.52 -11.46
CA ARG A 292 16.76 0.54 -12.28
C ARG A 292 16.29 1.92 -11.77
N PRO A 293 17.21 2.86 -11.47
CA PRO A 293 16.85 4.23 -11.17
C PRO A 293 16.08 4.86 -12.35
N LEU A 294 15.06 5.65 -12.08
CA LEU A 294 14.36 6.40 -13.12
C LEU A 294 15.33 7.41 -13.73
N GLU A 295 15.64 7.24 -15.01
CA GLU A 295 16.50 8.18 -15.73
C GLU A 295 15.82 9.56 -15.82
N PRO A 296 16.58 10.66 -15.72
CA PRO A 296 16.03 11.97 -15.98
C PRO A 296 15.53 12.01 -17.43
N ARG A 297 14.26 12.37 -17.62
CA ARG A 297 13.74 12.58 -19.00
C ARG A 297 14.63 13.55 -19.73
N PRO A 298 15.09 13.24 -20.96
CA PRO A 298 15.79 14.22 -21.76
C PRO A 298 14.88 15.44 -21.91
N ARG A 299 15.40 16.63 -21.58
CA ARG A 299 14.68 17.88 -21.81
C ARG A 299 14.38 17.92 -23.32
N ARG A 300 13.10 17.80 -23.70
CA ARG A 300 12.69 18.11 -25.07
C ARG A 300 13.18 19.54 -25.34
N ARG A 301 14.13 19.69 -26.24
CA ARG A 301 14.41 20.98 -26.85
C ARG A 301 13.12 21.37 -27.58
N VAL A 302 12.42 22.35 -27.00
CA VAL A 302 11.37 23.04 -27.72
C VAL A 302 12.13 23.81 -28.81
N TRP A 303 11.82 23.54 -30.04
CA TRP A 303 12.41 24.23 -31.19
C TRP A 303 12.30 25.73 -30.99
N THR A 304 13.41 26.42 -31.08
CA THR A 304 13.47 27.88 -31.33
C THR A 304 13.15 28.14 -32.77
#